data_481e2276b53bd80b0e11e657725be487
#
_entry.id   481e2276b53bd80b0e11e657725be487
#
_cell.length_a   1.000
_cell.length_b   1.000
_cell.length_c   1.000
_cell.angle_alpha   90.00
_cell.angle_beta   90.00
_cell.angle_gamma   90.00
#
_symmetry.space_group_name_H-M   'P 1'
#
loop_
_entity.id
_entity.type
_entity.pdbx_description
1 polymer ?
#
loop_
_entity_poly.entity_id
_entity_poly.type
_entity_poly.pdbx_seq_one_letter_code
_entity_poly.pdbx_strand_id
1 'polypeptide(L)'
;GVEPKLWAKAFGELSTHNWGYEGRATAKNPSISVPRGKVVGGSSAVNAQIFLRGVPEDYDAWVKEGNEGWGYRDLLPYFRKVEKDPDFTGDFHSGEGSVPLRRWRQSEMLADQIAFYEACKSYGFDESLDQNHPDSTGIGPTPFNNADGIRWSTSLTYLEPARHRLNLTMRSETKVRSVIFDNQRATGVLAESGGDLFELTAGEVILCGGAYASPQLLMLSGVGPD
;
A
#
# COMPACT_ATOMS: atom_id res chain seq x y z
N GLY A 1 -5.07 -22.07 -12.57
CA GLY A 1 -3.95 -21.64 -11.74
C GLY A 1 -3.08 -20.66 -12.52
N VAL A 2 -2.72 -19.55 -11.90
CA VAL A 2 -1.77 -18.59 -12.47
C VAL A 2 -0.41 -19.30 -12.50
N GLU A 3 0.23 -19.38 -13.67
CA GLU A 3 1.53 -20.02 -13.78
C GLU A 3 2.52 -19.41 -12.78
N PRO A 4 3.25 -20.24 -12.00
CA PRO A 4 4.27 -19.77 -11.05
C PRO A 4 5.32 -18.83 -11.69
N LYS A 5 5.55 -18.97 -12.99
CA LYS A 5 6.45 -18.10 -13.78
C LYS A 5 5.99 -16.65 -13.92
N LEU A 6 4.67 -16.37 -13.79
CA LEU A 6 4.16 -14.99 -13.81
C LEU A 6 4.49 -14.24 -12.51
N TRP A 7 4.48 -14.92 -11.37
CA TRP A 7 4.94 -14.35 -10.10
C TRP A 7 6.42 -14.01 -10.13
N ALA A 8 7.25 -14.93 -10.60
CA ALA A 8 8.68 -14.69 -10.74
C ALA A 8 9.00 -13.55 -11.73
N LYS A 9 8.22 -13.39 -12.79
CA LYS A 9 8.38 -12.26 -13.74
C LYS A 9 7.88 -10.93 -13.17
N ALA A 10 6.81 -10.92 -12.38
CA ALA A 10 6.27 -9.69 -11.78
C ALA A 10 7.17 -9.15 -10.66
N PHE A 11 7.85 -10.03 -9.93
CA PHE A 11 8.74 -9.69 -8.82
C PHE A 11 10.23 -9.86 -9.14
N GLY A 12 10.57 -10.38 -10.33
CA GLY A 12 11.95 -10.65 -10.74
C GLY A 12 12.76 -9.38 -11.01
N GLU A 13 14.07 -9.49 -10.88
CA GLU A 13 15.08 -8.44 -11.08
C GLU A 13 15.04 -7.78 -12.46
N LEU A 14 14.36 -8.38 -13.41
CA LEU A 14 14.28 -7.94 -14.82
C LEU A 14 13.03 -7.11 -15.14
N SER A 15 12.17 -6.80 -14.15
CA SER A 15 10.97 -6.00 -14.42
C SER A 15 11.32 -4.53 -14.52
N THR A 16 11.04 -3.90 -15.68
CA THR A 16 11.12 -2.43 -15.86
C THR A 16 10.18 -1.66 -14.94
N HIS A 17 9.24 -2.35 -14.30
CA HIS A 17 8.26 -1.81 -13.37
C HIS A 17 8.65 -1.98 -11.89
N ASN A 18 9.91 -2.31 -11.62
CA ASN A 18 10.48 -2.46 -10.28
C ASN A 18 11.61 -1.43 -10.08
N TRP A 19 11.66 -0.81 -8.90
CA TRP A 19 12.74 0.09 -8.53
C TRP A 19 14.09 -0.64 -8.33
N GLY A 20 14.06 -1.97 -8.11
CA GLY A 20 15.26 -2.79 -7.95
C GLY A 20 15.99 -2.55 -6.63
N TYR A 21 15.26 -2.23 -5.56
CA TYR A 21 15.88 -2.10 -4.25
C TYR A 21 16.39 -3.44 -3.73
N GLU A 22 17.53 -3.39 -3.06
CA GLU A 22 18.12 -4.52 -2.36
C GLU A 22 18.34 -4.17 -0.89
N GLY A 23 18.13 -5.13 -0.03
CA GLY A 23 18.35 -5.01 1.41
C GLY A 23 19.26 -6.10 1.94
N ARG A 24 19.95 -5.81 3.06
CA ARG A 24 20.72 -6.79 3.83
C ARG A 24 20.34 -6.67 5.29
N ALA A 25 20.01 -7.80 5.91
CA ALA A 25 19.70 -7.82 7.34
C ALA A 25 20.95 -7.57 8.19
N THR A 26 22.10 -8.11 7.76
CA THR A 26 23.41 -7.87 8.35
C THR A 26 24.48 -7.85 7.27
N ALA A 27 25.70 -7.37 7.58
CA ALA A 27 26.84 -7.39 6.64
C ALA A 27 27.22 -8.79 6.14
N LYS A 28 26.86 -9.84 6.89
CA LYS A 28 27.16 -11.24 6.59
C LYS A 28 26.07 -11.93 5.77
N ASN A 29 24.85 -11.36 5.72
CA ASN A 29 23.74 -11.95 4.98
C ASN A 29 23.86 -11.62 3.48
N PRO A 30 23.41 -12.52 2.58
CA PRO A 30 23.26 -12.18 1.18
C PRO A 30 22.25 -11.04 1.02
N SER A 31 22.38 -10.30 -0.08
CA SER A 31 21.38 -9.32 -0.46
C SER A 31 20.07 -10.01 -0.80
N ILE A 32 18.97 -9.41 -0.37
CA ILE A 32 17.61 -9.83 -0.71
C ILE A 32 16.94 -8.74 -1.56
N SER A 33 16.20 -9.16 -2.58
CA SER A 33 15.41 -8.23 -3.40
C SER A 33 14.25 -7.67 -2.58
N VAL A 34 14.05 -6.35 -2.68
CA VAL A 34 12.96 -5.61 -2.03
C VAL A 34 12.10 -4.95 -3.12
N PRO A 35 11.21 -5.70 -3.77
CA PRO A 35 10.45 -5.19 -4.91
C PRO A 35 9.53 -4.04 -4.51
N ARG A 36 9.55 -2.96 -5.29
CA ARG A 36 8.66 -1.81 -5.18
C ARG A 36 8.23 -1.36 -6.58
N GLY A 37 6.95 -1.07 -6.74
CA GLY A 37 6.38 -0.72 -8.03
C GLY A 37 6.91 0.61 -8.58
N LYS A 38 7.53 0.54 -9.77
CA LYS A 38 7.94 1.69 -10.59
C LYS A 38 6.95 1.87 -11.73
N VAL A 39 5.72 2.19 -11.39
CA VAL A 39 4.57 2.25 -12.31
C VAL A 39 3.49 3.15 -11.70
N VAL A 40 2.58 3.66 -12.53
CA VAL A 40 1.41 4.40 -12.05
C VAL A 40 0.59 3.51 -11.13
N GLY A 41 0.26 4.01 -9.94
CA GLY A 41 -0.32 3.23 -8.85
C GLY A 41 0.72 2.64 -7.89
N GLY A 42 2.02 2.80 -8.17
CA GLY A 42 3.10 2.34 -7.31
C GLY A 42 3.00 0.87 -6.95
N SER A 43 3.32 0.52 -5.71
CA SER A 43 3.30 -0.88 -5.25
C SER A 43 1.91 -1.49 -5.19
N SER A 44 0.81 -0.72 -5.23
CA SER A 44 -0.54 -1.28 -5.34
C SER A 44 -0.78 -2.00 -6.68
N ALA A 45 -0.01 -1.64 -7.72
CA ALA A 45 -0.08 -2.30 -9.02
C ALA A 45 0.71 -3.63 -9.09
N VAL A 46 1.55 -3.94 -8.10
CA VAL A 46 2.43 -5.12 -8.10
C VAL A 46 2.41 -5.96 -6.83
N ASN A 47 1.73 -5.52 -5.75
CA ASN A 47 1.67 -6.21 -4.47
C ASN A 47 0.83 -7.51 -4.51
N ALA A 48 0.73 -8.21 -3.38
CA ALA A 48 -0.06 -9.43 -3.24
C ALA A 48 -1.59 -9.18 -3.12
N GLN A 49 -2.05 -7.93 -3.22
CA GLN A 49 -3.48 -7.56 -3.18
C GLN A 49 -4.16 -7.80 -1.82
N ILE A 50 -3.43 -8.17 -0.80
CA ILE A 50 -3.97 -8.32 0.55
C ILE A 50 -4.40 -6.95 1.07
N PHE A 51 -5.62 -6.88 1.62
CA PHE A 51 -6.22 -5.66 2.13
C PHE A 51 -6.54 -5.80 3.62
N LEU A 52 -5.50 -5.71 4.44
CA LEU A 52 -5.61 -5.77 5.90
C LEU A 52 -5.32 -4.41 6.51
N ARG A 53 -6.02 -4.12 7.60
CA ARG A 53 -5.73 -3.00 8.50
C ARG A 53 -4.77 -3.46 9.60
N GLY A 54 -4.06 -2.53 10.24
CA GLY A 54 -3.44 -2.75 11.52
C GLY A 54 -4.49 -2.91 12.62
N VAL A 55 -4.10 -3.49 13.74
CA VAL A 55 -4.95 -3.58 14.92
C VAL A 55 -5.02 -2.22 15.64
N PRO A 56 -6.06 -1.97 16.47
CA PRO A 56 -6.18 -0.68 17.17
C PRO A 56 -4.93 -0.26 17.94
N GLU A 57 -4.25 -1.21 18.56
CA GLU A 57 -3.05 -0.99 19.37
C GLU A 57 -1.87 -0.41 18.56
N ASP A 58 -1.75 -0.77 17.27
CA ASP A 58 -0.71 -0.23 16.39
C ASP A 58 -0.86 1.27 16.21
N TYR A 59 -2.07 1.74 15.96
CA TYR A 59 -2.38 3.17 15.76
C TYR A 59 -2.36 3.95 17.07
N ASP A 60 -2.87 3.36 18.14
CA ASP A 60 -2.87 3.99 19.47
C ASP A 60 -1.45 4.11 20.04
N ALA A 61 -0.52 3.24 19.60
CA ALA A 61 0.89 3.40 19.89
C ALA A 61 1.48 4.65 19.21
N TRP A 62 1.06 4.99 17.99
CA TRP A 62 1.50 6.21 17.33
C TRP A 62 1.07 7.47 18.09
N VAL A 63 -0.15 7.47 18.65
CA VAL A 63 -0.61 8.59 19.50
C VAL A 63 0.27 8.74 20.74
N LYS A 64 0.66 7.63 21.37
CA LYS A 64 1.55 7.65 22.54
C LYS A 64 2.94 8.23 22.22
N GLU A 65 3.37 8.14 20.97
CA GLU A 65 4.62 8.72 20.48
C GLU A 65 4.46 10.19 20.01
N GLY A 66 3.30 10.81 20.25
CA GLY A 66 3.05 12.21 19.96
C GLY A 66 2.35 12.50 18.63
N ASN A 67 1.86 11.47 17.93
CA ASN A 67 1.12 11.65 16.68
C ASN A 67 -0.38 11.77 16.96
N GLU A 68 -0.81 12.90 17.49
CA GLU A 68 -2.23 13.17 17.77
C GLU A 68 -3.08 13.08 16.49
N GLY A 69 -4.30 12.53 16.59
CA GLY A 69 -5.20 12.35 15.45
C GLY A 69 -4.89 11.11 14.60
N TRP A 70 -3.93 10.26 14.99
CA TRP A 70 -3.58 9.02 14.32
C TRP A 70 -4.03 7.75 15.07
N GLY A 71 -4.85 7.90 16.09
CA GLY A 71 -5.45 6.77 16.79
C GLY A 71 -6.43 5.98 15.92
N TYR A 72 -6.70 4.73 16.29
CA TYR A 72 -7.58 3.87 15.52
C TYR A 72 -8.95 4.51 15.23
N ARG A 73 -9.56 5.14 16.24
CA ARG A 73 -10.87 5.80 16.11
C ARG A 73 -10.81 7.01 15.17
N ASP A 74 -9.71 7.75 15.16
CA ASP A 74 -9.51 8.90 14.27
C ASP A 74 -9.33 8.44 12.82
N LEU A 75 -8.69 7.29 12.60
CA LEU A 75 -8.43 6.73 11.29
C LEU A 75 -9.60 5.91 10.71
N LEU A 76 -10.49 5.38 11.56
CA LEU A 76 -11.60 4.53 11.13
C LEU A 76 -12.47 5.14 10.03
N PRO A 77 -12.85 6.43 10.06
CA PRO A 77 -13.61 7.06 8.97
C PRO A 77 -12.87 7.01 7.63
N TYR A 78 -11.54 7.09 7.65
CA TYR A 78 -10.71 7.01 6.44
C TYR A 78 -10.59 5.59 5.93
N PHE A 79 -10.48 4.58 6.80
CA PHE A 79 -10.53 3.17 6.40
C PHE A 79 -11.85 2.85 5.71
N ARG A 80 -12.96 3.27 6.28
CA ARG A 80 -14.29 3.12 5.70
C ARG A 80 -14.44 3.85 4.36
N LYS A 81 -13.83 5.03 4.21
CA LYS A 81 -13.83 5.80 2.95
C LYS A 81 -13.05 5.10 1.84
N VAL A 82 -12.04 4.32 2.18
CA VAL A 82 -11.21 3.61 1.19
C VAL A 82 -11.89 2.33 0.72
N GLU A 83 -12.47 1.54 1.62
CA GLU A 83 -12.99 0.21 1.28
C GLU A 83 -14.40 0.22 0.70
N LYS A 84 -14.61 -0.68 -0.26
CA LYS A 84 -15.93 -1.11 -0.72
C LYS A 84 -16.06 -2.60 -0.42
N ASP A 85 -16.52 -2.89 0.81
CA ASP A 85 -16.66 -4.26 1.31
C ASP A 85 -18.05 -4.81 0.96
N PRO A 86 -18.15 -5.92 0.22
CA PRO A 86 -19.43 -6.52 -0.13
C PRO A 86 -20.01 -7.40 0.98
N ASP A 87 -19.19 -7.82 1.94
CA ASP A 87 -19.56 -8.82 2.95
C ASP A 87 -19.91 -8.20 4.29
N PHE A 88 -19.28 -7.07 4.65
CA PHE A 88 -19.44 -6.41 5.95
C PHE A 88 -19.81 -4.93 5.83
N THR A 89 -20.65 -4.48 6.76
CA THR A 89 -21.11 -3.10 6.88
C THR A 89 -21.15 -2.68 8.35
N GLY A 90 -21.66 -1.50 8.65
CA GLY A 90 -21.83 -1.01 10.04
C GLY A 90 -20.70 -0.10 10.48
N ASP A 91 -20.36 -0.16 11.78
CA ASP A 91 -19.48 0.84 12.38
C ASP A 91 -18.03 0.75 11.85
N PHE A 92 -17.57 -0.44 11.55
CA PHE A 92 -16.18 -0.68 11.14
C PHE A 92 -15.98 -0.77 9.62
N HIS A 93 -17.05 -0.97 8.84
CA HIS A 93 -16.98 -1.24 7.41
C HIS A 93 -17.82 -0.29 6.56
N SER A 94 -17.54 -0.26 5.25
CA SER A 94 -18.32 0.49 4.28
C SER A 94 -18.39 -0.25 2.94
N GLY A 95 -19.58 -0.24 2.33
CA GLY A 95 -19.79 -0.67 0.95
C GLY A 95 -19.62 0.44 -0.09
N GLU A 96 -19.28 1.68 0.32
CA GLU A 96 -19.31 2.88 -0.52
C GLU A 96 -17.91 3.42 -0.90
N GLY A 97 -16.85 2.80 -0.39
CA GLY A 97 -15.48 3.27 -0.64
C GLY A 97 -14.99 2.98 -2.06
N SER A 98 -13.77 3.42 -2.34
CA SER A 98 -13.21 3.41 -3.69
C SER A 98 -12.58 2.07 -4.10
N VAL A 99 -12.20 1.23 -3.13
CA VAL A 99 -11.45 -0.01 -3.38
C VAL A 99 -12.35 -1.22 -3.18
N PRO A 100 -12.82 -1.88 -4.26
CA PRO A 100 -13.62 -3.09 -4.16
C PRO A 100 -12.84 -4.25 -3.55
N LEU A 101 -13.43 -4.87 -2.53
CA LEU A 101 -12.86 -6.01 -1.83
C LEU A 101 -13.51 -7.32 -2.24
N ARG A 102 -12.80 -8.41 -2.01
CA ARG A 102 -13.26 -9.78 -2.15
C ARG A 102 -12.65 -10.66 -1.08
N ARG A 103 -13.42 -11.58 -0.54
CA ARG A 103 -12.94 -12.73 0.23
C ARG A 103 -13.19 -14.00 -0.55
N TRP A 104 -12.22 -14.92 -0.53
CA TRP A 104 -12.39 -16.24 -1.12
C TRP A 104 -13.35 -17.05 -0.26
N ARG A 105 -14.40 -17.58 -0.88
CA ARG A 105 -15.32 -18.50 -0.22
C ARG A 105 -14.64 -19.85 -0.07
N GLN A 106 -15.04 -20.63 0.94
CA GLN A 106 -14.46 -21.95 1.18
C GLN A 106 -14.59 -22.87 -0.05
N SER A 107 -15.66 -22.76 -0.83
CA SER A 107 -15.87 -23.50 -2.07
C SER A 107 -14.88 -23.13 -3.20
N GLU A 108 -14.16 -22.02 -3.06
CA GLU A 108 -13.17 -21.52 -4.03
C GLU A 108 -11.73 -21.81 -3.58
N MET A 109 -11.56 -22.31 -2.35
CA MET A 109 -10.25 -22.61 -1.75
C MET A 109 -9.70 -23.92 -2.31
N LEU A 110 -8.37 -24.00 -2.38
CA LEU A 110 -7.68 -25.24 -2.73
C LEU A 110 -7.74 -26.24 -1.56
N ALA A 111 -7.57 -27.52 -1.87
CA ALA A 111 -7.68 -28.59 -0.88
C ALA A 111 -6.69 -28.46 0.30
N ASP A 112 -5.48 -27.99 0.04
CA ASP A 112 -4.46 -27.72 1.06
C ASP A 112 -4.84 -26.51 1.95
N GLN A 113 -5.45 -25.48 1.37
CA GLN A 113 -5.96 -24.33 2.12
C GLN A 113 -7.12 -24.74 3.05
N ILE A 114 -8.05 -25.56 2.53
CA ILE A 114 -9.15 -26.10 3.34
C ILE A 114 -8.59 -26.98 4.47
N ALA A 115 -7.64 -27.87 4.17
CA ALA A 115 -7.03 -28.73 5.19
C ALA A 115 -6.34 -27.91 6.29
N PHE A 116 -5.63 -26.84 5.92
CA PHE A 116 -5.02 -25.91 6.89
C PHE A 116 -6.08 -25.21 7.75
N TYR A 117 -7.14 -24.73 7.11
CA TYR A 117 -8.24 -24.05 7.79
C TYR A 117 -8.89 -24.94 8.85
N GLU A 118 -9.24 -26.18 8.47
CA GLU A 118 -9.85 -27.16 9.37
C GLU A 118 -8.87 -27.62 10.47
N ALA A 119 -7.58 -27.74 10.16
CA ALA A 119 -6.57 -28.05 11.15
C ALA A 119 -6.48 -26.94 12.22
N CYS A 120 -6.48 -25.67 11.84
CA CYS A 120 -6.47 -24.55 12.78
C CYS A 120 -7.71 -24.60 13.70
N LYS A 121 -8.90 -24.84 13.16
CA LYS A 121 -10.13 -24.97 13.95
C LYS A 121 -10.06 -26.15 14.91
N SER A 122 -9.55 -27.30 14.47
CA SER A 122 -9.39 -28.48 15.31
C SER A 122 -8.37 -28.28 16.45
N TYR A 123 -7.43 -27.36 16.25
CA TYR A 123 -6.44 -26.96 17.25
C TYR A 123 -6.97 -25.94 18.28
N GLY A 124 -8.20 -25.44 18.08
CA GLY A 124 -8.88 -24.51 18.98
C GLY A 124 -8.71 -23.05 18.62
N PHE A 125 -8.24 -22.72 17.41
CA PHE A 125 -8.30 -21.34 16.91
C PHE A 125 -9.75 -20.99 16.57
N ASP A 126 -10.17 -19.80 17.02
CA ASP A 126 -11.50 -19.25 16.70
C ASP A 126 -11.62 -18.98 15.19
N GLU A 127 -12.81 -19.10 14.66
CA GLU A 127 -13.11 -18.66 13.32
C GLU A 127 -13.39 -17.17 13.29
N SER A 128 -12.62 -16.41 12.51
CA SER A 128 -12.82 -14.99 12.28
C SER A 128 -13.08 -14.74 10.80
N LEU A 129 -14.34 -14.54 10.45
CA LEU A 129 -14.74 -14.26 9.06
C LEU A 129 -14.37 -12.85 8.62
N ASP A 130 -14.19 -11.96 9.57
CA ASP A 130 -13.79 -10.57 9.35
C ASP A 130 -12.40 -10.29 9.94
N GLN A 131 -11.38 -10.36 9.11
CA GLN A 131 -9.99 -10.11 9.49
C GLN A 131 -9.67 -8.61 9.69
N ASN A 132 -10.60 -7.71 9.36
CA ASN A 132 -10.47 -6.27 9.55
C ASN A 132 -11.29 -5.72 10.73
N HIS A 133 -12.02 -6.59 11.44
CA HIS A 133 -12.67 -6.19 12.68
C HIS A 133 -11.61 -5.86 13.75
N PRO A 134 -11.79 -4.81 14.56
CA PRO A 134 -10.80 -4.42 15.57
C PRO A 134 -10.42 -5.52 16.58
N ASP A 135 -11.37 -6.39 16.90
CA ASP A 135 -11.17 -7.52 17.82
C ASP A 135 -10.85 -8.83 17.07
N SER A 136 -10.50 -8.77 15.80
CA SER A 136 -10.28 -9.98 15.00
C SER A 136 -9.07 -10.76 15.49
N THR A 137 -9.29 -12.03 15.81
CA THR A 137 -8.25 -13.02 16.08
C THR A 137 -8.72 -14.38 15.60
N GLY A 138 -7.79 -15.23 15.13
CA GLY A 138 -8.13 -16.56 14.66
C GLY A 138 -7.91 -16.79 13.18
N ILE A 139 -8.60 -17.80 12.63
CA ILE A 139 -8.49 -18.21 11.22
C ILE A 139 -9.72 -17.78 10.41
N GLY A 140 -9.50 -17.19 9.24
CA GLY A 140 -10.59 -16.75 8.37
C GLY A 140 -10.13 -16.31 6.99
N PRO A 141 -11.08 -15.97 6.10
CA PRO A 141 -10.75 -15.52 4.75
C PRO A 141 -10.13 -14.13 4.78
N THR A 142 -8.92 -14.03 4.24
CA THR A 142 -8.25 -12.74 4.06
C THR A 142 -8.96 -11.90 3.00
N PRO A 143 -9.26 -10.63 3.25
CA PRO A 143 -9.77 -9.72 2.23
C PRO A 143 -8.68 -9.33 1.22
N PHE A 144 -9.07 -9.26 -0.06
CA PHE A 144 -8.21 -8.86 -1.16
C PHE A 144 -8.84 -7.73 -1.96
N ASN A 145 -8.03 -6.83 -2.52
CA ASN A 145 -8.49 -5.83 -3.48
C ASN A 145 -8.47 -6.36 -4.92
N ASN A 146 -9.13 -7.51 -5.12
CA ASN A 146 -9.19 -8.20 -6.41
C ASN A 146 -10.59 -8.66 -6.81
N ALA A 147 -11.60 -7.90 -6.47
CA ALA A 147 -12.97 -8.16 -6.92
C ALA A 147 -13.01 -8.38 -8.44
N ASP A 148 -13.78 -9.38 -8.88
CA ASP A 148 -13.92 -9.79 -10.29
C ASP A 148 -12.60 -10.20 -10.96
N GLY A 149 -11.59 -10.58 -10.19
CA GLY A 149 -10.26 -10.94 -10.70
C GLY A 149 -9.43 -9.73 -11.16
N ILE A 150 -9.90 -8.52 -10.94
CA ILE A 150 -9.21 -7.28 -11.29
C ILE A 150 -8.38 -6.81 -10.09
N ARG A 151 -7.10 -6.50 -10.32
CA ARG A 151 -6.26 -5.83 -9.34
C ARG A 151 -6.69 -4.36 -9.20
N TRP A 152 -7.45 -4.04 -8.19
CA TRP A 152 -7.90 -2.68 -7.91
C TRP A 152 -6.77 -1.83 -7.30
N SER A 153 -5.80 -1.47 -8.16
CA SER A 153 -4.71 -0.57 -7.77
C SER A 153 -5.20 0.87 -7.61
N THR A 154 -4.42 1.71 -6.94
CA THR A 154 -4.74 3.15 -6.83
C THR A 154 -4.81 3.87 -8.17
N SER A 155 -4.20 3.32 -9.22
CA SER A 155 -4.37 3.80 -10.60
C SER A 155 -5.81 3.65 -11.06
N LEU A 156 -6.43 2.48 -10.83
CA LEU A 156 -7.81 2.21 -11.25
C LEU A 156 -8.84 2.85 -10.33
N THR A 157 -8.58 2.87 -9.02
CA THR A 157 -9.57 3.31 -8.02
C THR A 157 -9.62 4.82 -7.84
N TYR A 158 -8.51 5.54 -8.06
CA TYR A 158 -8.42 6.97 -7.82
C TYR A 158 -8.02 7.79 -9.06
N LEU A 159 -7.00 7.34 -9.79
CA LEU A 159 -6.50 8.15 -10.92
C LEU A 159 -7.41 8.03 -12.14
N GLU A 160 -7.86 6.84 -12.50
CA GLU A 160 -8.70 6.65 -13.66
C GLU A 160 -10.01 7.46 -13.58
N PRO A 161 -10.77 7.45 -12.48
CA PRO A 161 -11.94 8.30 -12.32
C PRO A 161 -11.63 9.80 -12.32
N ALA A 162 -10.41 10.21 -12.01
CA ALA A 162 -10.01 11.61 -11.93
C ALA A 162 -9.34 12.15 -13.21
N ARG A 163 -9.02 11.31 -14.20
CA ARG A 163 -8.26 11.68 -15.40
C ARG A 163 -8.89 12.81 -16.23
N HIS A 164 -10.19 12.95 -16.17
CA HIS A 164 -10.92 14.02 -16.89
C HIS A 164 -10.81 15.40 -16.22
N ARG A 165 -10.25 15.48 -15.00
CA ARG A 165 -10.15 16.73 -14.26
C ARG A 165 -9.07 17.63 -14.88
N LEU A 166 -9.45 18.85 -15.26
CA LEU A 166 -8.53 19.83 -15.86
C LEU A 166 -7.43 20.32 -14.90
N ASN A 167 -7.65 20.17 -13.59
CA ASN A 167 -6.70 20.55 -12.55
C ASN A 167 -5.80 19.37 -12.09
N LEU A 168 -5.82 18.23 -12.81
CA LEU A 168 -4.95 17.11 -12.55
C LEU A 168 -3.94 16.96 -13.68
N THR A 169 -2.65 17.08 -13.35
CA THR A 169 -1.55 16.80 -14.26
C THR A 169 -0.74 15.61 -13.76
N MET A 170 -0.58 14.59 -14.59
CA MET A 170 0.29 13.45 -14.32
C MET A 170 1.54 13.57 -15.19
N ARG A 171 2.71 13.49 -14.57
CA ARG A 171 4.01 13.45 -15.25
C ARG A 171 4.68 12.09 -15.02
N SER A 172 4.62 11.24 -16.01
CA SER A 172 5.37 9.98 -16.03
C SER A 172 6.86 10.25 -16.36
N GLU A 173 7.71 9.25 -16.13
CA GLU A 173 9.15 9.30 -16.40
C GLU A 173 9.85 10.53 -15.82
N THR A 174 9.32 11.00 -14.69
CA THR A 174 9.82 12.17 -13.97
C THR A 174 10.28 11.74 -12.59
N LYS A 175 11.56 11.89 -12.28
CA LYS A 175 12.17 11.57 -11.00
C LYS A 175 12.34 12.83 -10.17
N VAL A 176 11.72 12.88 -9.01
CA VAL A 176 11.98 13.95 -8.04
C VAL A 176 13.33 13.67 -7.37
N ARG A 177 14.21 14.67 -7.38
CA ARG A 177 15.57 14.61 -6.84
C ARG A 177 15.63 15.15 -5.41
N SER A 178 14.93 16.24 -5.13
CA SER A 178 14.82 16.84 -3.80
C SER A 178 13.56 17.68 -3.68
N VAL A 179 13.16 17.96 -2.45
CA VAL A 179 12.20 19.02 -2.10
C VAL A 179 12.97 20.31 -1.99
N ILE A 180 12.42 21.41 -2.50
CA ILE A 180 12.98 22.74 -2.40
C ILE A 180 12.36 23.42 -1.19
N PHE A 181 13.20 23.99 -0.32
CA PHE A 181 12.78 24.71 0.86
C PHE A 181 13.18 26.19 0.76
N ASP A 182 12.29 27.07 1.21
CA ASP A 182 12.60 28.43 1.62
C ASP A 182 12.49 28.47 3.16
N ASN A 183 13.63 28.53 3.83
CA ASN A 183 13.75 28.31 5.26
C ASN A 183 13.15 26.95 5.69
N GLN A 184 12.06 26.94 6.44
CA GLN A 184 11.37 25.72 6.92
C GLN A 184 10.12 25.37 6.09
N ARG A 185 9.86 26.07 5.01
CA ARG A 185 8.68 25.86 4.17
C ARG A 185 9.07 25.19 2.85
N ALA A 186 8.42 24.06 2.54
CA ALA A 186 8.52 23.47 1.22
C ALA A 186 7.83 24.36 0.19
N THR A 187 8.55 24.70 -0.89
CA THR A 187 8.08 25.60 -1.96
C THR A 187 8.01 24.93 -3.31
N GLY A 188 8.48 23.69 -3.42
CA GLY A 188 8.47 22.96 -4.66
C GLY A 188 9.35 21.71 -4.64
N VAL A 189 9.67 21.24 -5.81
CA VAL A 189 10.57 20.08 -6.00
C VAL A 189 11.52 20.33 -7.17
N LEU A 190 12.75 19.81 -7.05
CA LEU A 190 13.67 19.63 -8.17
C LEU A 190 13.37 18.26 -8.79
N ALA A 191 13.08 18.26 -10.07
CA ALA A 191 12.72 17.07 -10.82
C ALA A 191 13.62 16.88 -12.04
N GLU A 192 13.68 15.64 -12.54
CA GLU A 192 14.41 15.26 -13.74
C GLU A 192 13.52 14.42 -14.64
N SER A 193 13.56 14.73 -15.94
CA SER A 193 12.93 13.94 -16.99
C SER A 193 13.76 14.03 -18.27
N GLY A 194 14.01 12.90 -18.93
CA GLY A 194 14.81 12.86 -20.17
C GLY A 194 16.25 13.35 -20.03
N GLY A 195 16.78 13.45 -18.80
CA GLY A 195 18.12 13.99 -18.51
C GLY A 195 18.13 15.48 -18.15
N ASP A 196 17.03 16.19 -18.33
CA ASP A 196 16.91 17.61 -17.98
C ASP A 196 16.39 17.78 -16.55
N LEU A 197 17.06 18.68 -15.82
CA LEU A 197 16.64 19.09 -14.48
C LEU A 197 15.77 20.35 -14.60
N PHE A 198 14.69 20.37 -13.82
CA PHE A 198 13.78 21.51 -13.74
C PHE A 198 13.12 21.61 -12.39
N GLU A 199 12.71 22.80 -12.01
CA GLU A 199 11.98 23.06 -10.78
C GLU A 199 10.47 23.14 -11.03
N LEU A 200 9.71 22.60 -10.09
CA LEU A 200 8.26 22.74 -10.03
C LEU A 200 7.90 23.42 -8.71
N THR A 201 7.32 24.61 -8.79
CA THR A 201 6.84 25.34 -7.61
C THR A 201 5.49 24.82 -7.16
N ALA A 202 5.26 24.78 -5.84
CA ALA A 202 4.01 24.30 -5.25
C ALA A 202 3.73 25.04 -3.93
N GLY A 203 2.46 25.22 -3.61
CA GLY A 203 2.04 25.69 -2.29
C GLY A 203 2.14 24.62 -1.21
N GLU A 204 2.10 23.35 -1.61
CA GLU A 204 2.21 22.17 -0.73
C GLU A 204 2.90 21.02 -1.48
N VAL A 205 3.73 20.28 -0.78
CA VAL A 205 4.41 19.08 -1.32
C VAL A 205 4.02 17.87 -0.47
N ILE A 206 3.38 16.88 -1.11
CA ILE A 206 2.94 15.65 -0.45
C ILE A 206 3.84 14.49 -0.89
N LEU A 207 4.52 13.86 0.09
CA LEU A 207 5.43 12.76 -0.16
C LEU A 207 4.69 11.41 -0.12
N CYS A 208 4.54 10.78 -1.26
CA CYS A 208 3.90 9.47 -1.41
C CYS A 208 4.86 8.43 -2.03
N GLY A 209 6.17 8.55 -1.80
CA GLY A 209 7.19 7.65 -2.33
C GLY A 209 7.27 6.28 -1.63
N GLY A 210 6.45 6.05 -0.59
CA GLY A 210 6.47 4.83 0.22
C GLY A 210 7.55 4.83 1.28
N ALA A 211 7.64 3.73 2.05
CA ALA A 211 8.48 3.63 3.24
C ALA A 211 10.00 3.80 2.98
N TYR A 212 10.47 3.60 1.76
CA TYR A 212 11.88 3.77 1.41
C TYR A 212 12.16 5.12 0.75
N ALA A 213 11.37 5.49 -0.25
CA ALA A 213 11.69 6.66 -1.06
C ALA A 213 11.29 7.98 -0.40
N SER A 214 10.25 8.02 0.44
CA SER A 214 9.87 9.26 1.15
C SER A 214 10.94 9.70 2.15
N PRO A 215 11.45 8.85 3.07
CA PRO A 215 12.57 9.20 3.94
C PRO A 215 13.85 9.54 3.16
N GLN A 216 14.16 8.76 2.11
CA GLN A 216 15.30 9.03 1.26
C GLN A 216 15.22 10.43 0.62
N LEU A 217 14.04 10.80 0.12
CA LEU A 217 13.84 12.11 -0.49
C LEU A 217 13.99 13.25 0.52
N LEU A 218 13.49 13.07 1.75
CA LEU A 218 13.70 14.02 2.84
C LEU A 218 15.18 14.20 3.15
N MET A 219 15.92 13.11 3.33
CA MET A 219 17.37 13.16 3.59
C MET A 219 18.12 13.84 2.44
N LEU A 220 17.79 13.53 1.18
CA LEU A 220 18.37 14.23 0.01
C LEU A 220 18.01 15.71 -0.07
N SER A 221 17.01 16.13 0.67
CA SER A 221 16.54 17.52 0.77
C SER A 221 17.06 18.25 2.02
N GLY A 222 17.96 17.62 2.79
CA GLY A 222 18.53 18.18 4.02
C GLY A 222 17.62 18.04 5.26
N VAL A 223 16.64 17.14 5.22
CA VAL A 223 15.72 16.87 6.35
C VAL A 223 15.93 15.46 6.84
N GLY A 224 16.48 15.30 8.05
CA GLY A 224 16.76 13.99 8.64
C GLY A 224 17.93 14.05 9.63
N PRO A 225 18.36 12.89 10.14
CA PRO A 225 19.56 12.81 10.96
C PRO A 225 20.80 13.16 10.13
N ASP A 226 21.79 13.79 10.81
CA ASP A 226 23.11 14.13 10.23
C ASP A 226 23.92 12.87 9.90
#